data_995cf962cc6d46a56f6c8a90487b0de5
#
_entry.id   995cf962cc6d46a56f6c8a90487b0de5
#
_cell.length_a   1.000
_cell.length_b   1.000
_cell.length_c   1.000
_cell.angle_alpha   90.00
_cell.angle_beta   90.00
_cell.angle_gamma   90.00
#
_symmetry.space_group_name_H-M   'P 1'
#
loop_
_entity.id
_entity.type
_entity.pdbx_description
1 polymer ?
#
loop_
_entity_poly.entity_id
_entity_poly.type
_entity_poly.pdbx_seq_one_letter_code
_entity_poly.pdbx_strand_id
1 'polypeptide(L)'
;MEKQMHIAMLIGALTKGGAERVLVNLADYFVEKGYRVTMVTQYERENEYPLNRKVNRIISDITEEETGKSRLLNFGRRFLKLRKIWKKERPDVILSFIGKNNMMAILTSRFLNIPVAVSVRAEPSEEYYTPLLKWLARHLFARADGVILQTRRCFDFFPAKVRKKAVILKNPISQSFFRERYEGERDKTIVAVGRVDANKNHEMLIRAFAQIAEEFPAYRLIIYGEGELRPCLLDLIKELNLTDRILMPGSIDNVADVIYKSAIFVLPSNTEGTPNTLIEAMIMGLCVVATDCPCGGPADLIENGYNGILTPVMNEEKMKENLQFLLNNLQKMEELGKNAAKTADIFRPEIVYGEWEKFLRSLT
;
A
#
# COMPACT_ATOMS: atom_id res chain seq x y z
N MET A 1 -20.01 26.51 -18.81
CA MET A 1 -19.73 25.36 -17.95
C MET A 1 -18.25 25.04 -18.15
N GLU A 2 -17.45 25.09 -17.09
CA GLU A 2 -16.07 24.60 -17.16
C GLU A 2 -16.09 23.14 -17.60
N LYS A 3 -15.19 22.78 -18.53
CA LYS A 3 -15.05 21.41 -19.01
C LYS A 3 -14.68 20.52 -17.82
N GLN A 4 -15.52 19.55 -17.51
CA GLN A 4 -15.25 18.55 -16.46
C GLN A 4 -13.99 17.76 -16.82
N MET A 5 -12.95 17.85 -15.99
CA MET A 5 -11.69 17.12 -16.20
C MET A 5 -11.93 15.61 -16.15
N HIS A 6 -11.35 14.88 -17.10
CA HIS A 6 -11.47 13.43 -17.23
C HIS A 6 -10.15 12.74 -16.84
N ILE A 7 -10.17 11.95 -15.78
CA ILE A 7 -9.03 11.19 -15.29
C ILE A 7 -9.22 9.71 -15.67
N ALA A 8 -8.28 9.13 -16.41
CA ALA A 8 -8.22 7.69 -16.61
C ALA A 8 -7.20 7.08 -15.64
N MET A 9 -7.60 6.03 -14.92
CA MET A 9 -6.77 5.32 -13.95
C MET A 9 -6.48 3.92 -14.45
N LEU A 10 -5.21 3.50 -14.48
CA LEU A 10 -4.77 2.19 -14.99
C LEU A 10 -4.10 1.35 -13.91
N ILE A 11 -4.59 0.13 -13.74
CA ILE A 11 -4.01 -0.88 -12.84
C ILE A 11 -4.27 -2.30 -13.39
N GLY A 12 -3.62 -3.33 -12.85
CA GLY A 12 -3.81 -4.72 -13.25
C GLY A 12 -5.20 -5.26 -12.94
N ALA A 13 -5.60 -5.20 -11.68
CA ALA A 13 -6.90 -5.61 -11.15
C ALA A 13 -7.17 -4.80 -9.88
N LEU A 14 -8.34 -4.92 -9.27
CA LEU A 14 -8.70 -4.22 -8.04
C LEU A 14 -8.69 -5.15 -6.82
N THR A 15 -7.86 -6.18 -6.85
CA THR A 15 -7.68 -7.13 -5.74
C THR A 15 -7.36 -6.39 -4.44
N LYS A 16 -7.69 -7.00 -3.28
CA LYS A 16 -7.58 -6.36 -1.96
C LYS A 16 -6.12 -6.10 -1.52
N GLY A 17 -5.39 -5.28 -2.30
CA GLY A 17 -4.04 -4.80 -2.04
C GLY A 17 -3.98 -3.32 -1.64
N GLY A 18 -2.85 -2.87 -1.13
CA GLY A 18 -2.69 -1.50 -0.66
C GLY A 18 -2.71 -0.45 -1.78
N ALA A 19 -2.13 -0.75 -2.94
CA ALA A 19 -2.09 0.15 -4.08
C ALA A 19 -3.47 0.28 -4.76
N GLU A 20 -4.18 -0.84 -4.87
CA GLU A 20 -5.55 -0.92 -5.38
C GLU A 20 -6.50 -0.09 -4.52
N ARG A 21 -6.39 -0.22 -3.19
CA ARG A 21 -7.19 0.58 -2.24
C ARG A 21 -6.95 2.09 -2.41
N VAL A 22 -5.69 2.50 -2.57
CA VAL A 22 -5.36 3.90 -2.84
C VAL A 22 -6.01 4.40 -4.11
N LEU A 23 -5.96 3.59 -5.18
CA LEU A 23 -6.52 4.00 -6.47
C LEU A 23 -8.06 4.08 -6.43
N VAL A 24 -8.72 3.15 -5.73
CA VAL A 24 -10.17 3.17 -5.51
C VAL A 24 -10.57 4.40 -4.68
N ASN A 25 -9.88 4.68 -3.58
CA ASN A 25 -10.13 5.87 -2.75
C ASN A 25 -9.97 7.17 -3.56
N LEU A 26 -8.96 7.25 -4.43
CA LEU A 26 -8.78 8.40 -5.33
C LEU A 26 -9.93 8.50 -6.35
N ALA A 27 -10.37 7.36 -6.91
CA ALA A 27 -11.49 7.35 -7.86
C ALA A 27 -12.78 7.86 -7.22
N ASP A 28 -13.08 7.42 -5.99
CA ASP A 28 -14.23 7.86 -5.23
C ASP A 28 -14.19 9.37 -4.95
N TYR A 29 -13.05 9.85 -4.45
CA TYR A 29 -12.86 11.28 -4.21
C TYR A 29 -13.07 12.13 -5.47
N PHE A 30 -12.46 11.76 -6.59
CA PHE A 30 -12.57 12.53 -7.82
C PHE A 30 -13.99 12.53 -8.38
N VAL A 31 -14.69 11.40 -8.31
CA VAL A 31 -16.08 11.32 -8.74
C VAL A 31 -17.00 12.19 -7.86
N GLU A 32 -16.77 12.22 -6.55
CA GLU A 32 -17.52 13.07 -5.62
C GLU A 32 -17.26 14.56 -5.85
N LYS A 33 -16.05 14.91 -6.26
CA LYS A 33 -15.67 16.27 -6.69
C LYS A 33 -16.19 16.65 -8.08
N GLY A 34 -16.90 15.75 -8.76
CA GLY A 34 -17.47 16.02 -10.07
C GLY A 34 -16.52 15.78 -11.26
N TYR A 35 -15.40 15.09 -11.07
CA TYR A 35 -14.53 14.66 -12.16
C TYR A 35 -15.14 13.47 -12.90
N ARG A 36 -14.90 13.37 -14.20
CA ARG A 36 -15.13 12.13 -14.92
C ARG A 36 -13.98 11.17 -14.65
N VAL A 37 -14.27 9.95 -14.16
CA VAL A 37 -13.26 8.94 -13.86
C VAL A 37 -13.52 7.69 -14.69
N THR A 38 -12.48 7.22 -15.40
CA THR A 38 -12.48 5.92 -16.08
C THR A 38 -11.43 5.03 -15.46
N MET A 39 -11.86 3.95 -14.78
CA MET A 39 -10.97 2.92 -14.25
C MET A 39 -10.72 1.87 -15.33
N VAL A 40 -9.46 1.78 -15.78
CA VAL A 40 -9.03 0.76 -16.75
C VAL A 40 -8.26 -0.31 -16.00
N THR A 41 -8.85 -1.52 -15.91
CA THR A 41 -8.19 -2.68 -15.34
C THR A 41 -7.78 -3.65 -16.43
N GLN A 42 -6.66 -4.35 -16.25
CA GLN A 42 -6.27 -5.40 -17.19
C GLN A 42 -7.21 -6.59 -17.03
N TYR A 43 -7.48 -7.00 -15.77
CA TYR A 43 -8.32 -8.15 -15.44
C TYR A 43 -9.48 -7.73 -14.54
N GLU A 44 -10.46 -8.60 -14.44
CA GLU A 44 -11.44 -8.66 -13.38
C GLU A 44 -11.17 -9.93 -12.55
N ARG A 45 -11.29 -9.84 -11.23
CA ARG A 45 -10.99 -10.93 -10.30
C ARG A 45 -12.10 -11.06 -9.27
N GLU A 46 -12.21 -12.24 -8.69
CA GLU A 46 -13.00 -12.42 -7.48
C GLU A 46 -12.36 -11.62 -6.31
N ASN A 47 -13.17 -11.18 -5.36
CA ASN A 47 -12.72 -10.44 -4.17
C ASN A 47 -11.98 -9.11 -4.46
N GLU A 48 -12.48 -8.32 -5.40
CA GLU A 48 -12.00 -6.96 -5.66
C GLU A 48 -12.61 -5.93 -4.71
N TYR A 49 -11.95 -4.76 -4.60
CA TYR A 49 -12.57 -3.59 -4.00
C TYR A 49 -13.77 -3.14 -4.85
N PRO A 50 -14.92 -2.81 -4.23
CA PRO A 50 -16.06 -2.24 -4.95
C PRO A 50 -15.69 -0.87 -5.52
N LEU A 51 -16.17 -0.58 -6.73
CA LEU A 51 -16.05 0.74 -7.34
C LEU A 51 -17.35 1.53 -7.15
N ASN A 52 -17.22 2.84 -6.98
CA ASN A 52 -18.35 3.76 -7.05
C ASN A 52 -19.08 3.61 -8.38
N ARG A 53 -20.41 3.57 -8.34
CA ARG A 53 -21.26 3.37 -9.53
C ARG A 53 -21.09 4.45 -10.61
N LYS A 54 -20.54 5.62 -10.25
CA LYS A 54 -20.26 6.71 -11.20
C LYS A 54 -18.92 6.55 -11.92
N VAL A 55 -18.05 5.61 -11.48
CA VAL A 55 -16.79 5.30 -12.14
C VAL A 55 -17.06 4.39 -13.35
N ASN A 56 -16.63 4.81 -14.53
CA ASN A 56 -16.68 3.98 -15.72
C ASN A 56 -15.56 2.94 -15.69
N ARG A 57 -15.88 1.64 -15.59
CA ARG A 57 -14.87 0.58 -15.65
C ARG A 57 -14.73 0.00 -17.05
N ILE A 58 -13.48 -0.14 -17.51
CA ILE A 58 -13.13 -0.77 -18.80
C ILE A 58 -12.07 -1.86 -18.57
N ILE A 59 -12.34 -3.07 -19.06
CA ILE A 59 -11.37 -4.16 -19.04
C ILE A 59 -10.51 -4.11 -20.30
N SER A 60 -9.18 -4.04 -20.11
CA SER A 60 -8.21 -3.85 -21.19
C SER A 60 -7.54 -5.13 -21.67
N ASP A 61 -7.80 -6.27 -21.03
CA ASP A 61 -7.20 -7.54 -21.48
C ASP A 61 -7.80 -8.03 -22.81
N ILE A 62 -7.04 -8.85 -23.50
CA ILE A 62 -7.50 -9.60 -24.66
C ILE A 62 -8.35 -10.79 -24.20
N THR A 63 -9.39 -11.13 -24.98
CA THR A 63 -10.24 -12.29 -24.69
C THR A 63 -9.47 -13.60 -24.90
N GLU A 64 -10.02 -14.72 -24.42
CA GLU A 64 -9.45 -16.05 -24.66
C GLU A 64 -9.33 -16.34 -26.16
N GLU A 65 -10.33 -15.97 -26.95
CA GLU A 65 -10.35 -16.10 -28.42
C GLU A 65 -9.26 -15.25 -29.09
N GLU A 66 -8.96 -14.08 -28.54
CA GLU A 66 -7.88 -13.19 -29.01
C GLU A 66 -6.51 -13.69 -28.58
N THR A 67 -6.42 -14.60 -27.60
CA THR A 67 -5.14 -15.06 -27.04
C THR A 67 -4.51 -16.12 -27.95
N GLY A 68 -3.42 -15.76 -28.62
CA GLY A 68 -2.61 -16.65 -29.44
C GLY A 68 -1.43 -17.27 -28.67
N LYS A 69 -0.77 -18.26 -29.29
CA LYS A 69 0.41 -18.92 -28.73
C LYS A 69 1.63 -18.01 -28.56
N SER A 70 1.74 -16.93 -29.33
CA SER A 70 2.89 -16.02 -29.32
C SER A 70 2.73 -14.94 -28.27
N ARG A 71 3.66 -14.87 -27.29
CA ARG A 71 3.71 -13.80 -26.28
C ARG A 71 3.87 -12.40 -26.87
N LEU A 72 4.63 -12.27 -27.97
CA LEU A 72 4.83 -10.98 -28.66
C LEU A 72 3.55 -10.49 -29.32
N LEU A 73 2.80 -11.37 -29.98
CA LEU A 73 1.53 -11.02 -30.61
C LEU A 73 0.49 -10.64 -29.54
N ASN A 74 0.42 -11.34 -28.44
CA ASN A 74 -0.47 -11.02 -27.33
C ASN A 74 -0.11 -9.67 -26.70
N PHE A 75 1.17 -9.35 -26.55
CA PHE A 75 1.62 -8.03 -26.12
C PHE A 75 1.18 -6.95 -27.11
N GLY A 76 1.36 -7.16 -28.40
CA GLY A 76 0.92 -6.23 -29.43
C GLY A 76 -0.59 -6.00 -29.43
N ARG A 77 -1.40 -7.05 -29.25
CA ARG A 77 -2.86 -6.94 -29.15
C ARG A 77 -3.27 -6.12 -27.92
N ARG A 78 -2.69 -6.39 -26.75
CA ARG A 78 -2.94 -5.62 -25.51
C ARG A 78 -2.55 -4.15 -25.68
N PHE A 79 -1.40 -3.90 -26.32
CA PHE A 79 -0.97 -2.55 -26.65
C PHE A 79 -1.99 -1.81 -27.51
N LEU A 80 -2.45 -2.43 -28.60
CA LEU A 80 -3.42 -1.81 -29.52
C LEU A 80 -4.78 -1.60 -28.86
N LYS A 81 -5.23 -2.55 -28.03
CA LYS A 81 -6.49 -2.44 -27.32
C LYS A 81 -6.46 -1.29 -26.31
N LEU A 82 -5.40 -1.18 -25.52
CA LEU A 82 -5.24 -0.09 -24.56
C LEU A 82 -5.13 1.27 -25.30
N ARG A 83 -4.39 1.33 -26.37
CA ARG A 83 -4.32 2.53 -27.20
C ARG A 83 -5.67 2.93 -27.82
N LYS A 84 -6.50 1.95 -28.21
CA LYS A 84 -7.87 2.19 -28.70
C LYS A 84 -8.75 2.77 -27.59
N ILE A 85 -8.59 2.30 -26.34
CA ILE A 85 -9.28 2.86 -25.19
C ILE A 85 -8.92 4.34 -25.02
N TRP A 86 -7.63 4.70 -25.03
CA TRP A 86 -7.20 6.10 -24.91
C TRP A 86 -7.74 6.99 -26.01
N LYS A 87 -7.76 6.50 -27.25
CA LYS A 87 -8.32 7.24 -28.41
C LYS A 87 -9.82 7.47 -28.29
N LYS A 88 -10.56 6.51 -27.73
CA LYS A 88 -12.02 6.59 -27.51
C LYS A 88 -12.35 7.49 -26.33
N GLU A 89 -11.74 7.24 -25.19
CA GLU A 89 -12.05 7.93 -23.93
C GLU A 89 -11.51 9.37 -23.89
N ARG A 90 -10.37 9.63 -24.53
CA ARG A 90 -9.68 10.93 -24.56
C ARG A 90 -9.60 11.59 -23.20
N PRO A 91 -8.98 10.92 -22.19
CA PRO A 91 -8.83 11.52 -20.89
C PRO A 91 -7.90 12.73 -20.94
N ASP A 92 -8.11 13.68 -20.03
CA ASP A 92 -7.23 14.83 -19.86
C ASP A 92 -5.89 14.42 -19.22
N VAL A 93 -5.89 13.32 -18.40
CA VAL A 93 -4.68 12.72 -17.82
C VAL A 93 -4.87 11.23 -17.59
N ILE A 94 -3.78 10.45 -17.72
CA ILE A 94 -3.72 9.04 -17.34
C ILE A 94 -2.90 8.93 -16.05
N LEU A 95 -3.48 8.34 -15.00
CA LEU A 95 -2.79 7.94 -13.76
C LEU A 95 -2.61 6.42 -13.76
N SER A 96 -1.38 5.94 -13.77
CA SER A 96 -1.09 4.51 -13.79
C SER A 96 -0.35 4.06 -12.53
N PHE A 97 -0.71 2.89 -12.01
CA PHE A 97 -0.10 2.27 -10.84
C PHE A 97 0.55 0.93 -11.19
N ILE A 98 1.71 0.70 -10.58
CA ILE A 98 2.44 -0.57 -10.49
C ILE A 98 3.07 -1.04 -11.81
N GLY A 99 4.35 -1.30 -11.77
CA GLY A 99 5.17 -2.12 -12.64
C GLY A 99 4.94 -1.94 -14.14
N LYS A 100 4.50 -3.00 -14.79
CA LYS A 100 4.32 -3.04 -16.23
C LYS A 100 3.19 -2.15 -16.74
N ASN A 101 2.17 -1.85 -15.90
CA ASN A 101 1.09 -0.93 -16.27
C ASN A 101 1.64 0.48 -16.50
N ASN A 102 2.58 0.93 -15.65
CA ASN A 102 3.24 2.22 -15.81
C ASN A 102 3.95 2.33 -17.17
N MET A 103 4.67 1.28 -17.58
CA MET A 103 5.33 1.23 -18.88
C MET A 103 4.31 1.23 -20.03
N MET A 104 3.24 0.44 -19.89
CA MET A 104 2.17 0.35 -20.90
C MET A 104 1.43 1.68 -21.04
N ALA A 105 1.15 2.39 -19.94
CA ALA A 105 0.54 3.71 -20.00
C ALA A 105 1.38 4.68 -20.83
N ILE A 106 2.69 4.78 -20.54
CA ILE A 106 3.61 5.65 -21.27
C ILE A 106 3.69 5.30 -22.77
N LEU A 107 3.79 4.01 -23.09
CA LEU A 107 3.96 3.56 -24.47
C LEU A 107 2.69 3.74 -25.29
N THR A 108 1.53 3.43 -24.74
CA THR A 108 0.25 3.42 -25.46
C THR A 108 -0.37 4.80 -25.61
N SER A 109 -0.04 5.76 -24.73
CA SER A 109 -0.47 7.17 -24.84
C SER A 109 0.39 7.99 -25.79
N ARG A 110 1.57 7.49 -26.17
CA ARG A 110 2.52 8.24 -27.00
C ARG A 110 1.87 8.73 -28.31
N PHE A 111 2.14 10.00 -28.66
CA PHE A 111 1.55 10.71 -29.81
C PHE A 111 0.02 10.89 -29.75
N LEU A 112 -0.60 10.76 -28.59
CA LEU A 112 -2.02 11.06 -28.39
C LEU A 112 -2.26 12.41 -27.71
N ASN A 113 -1.19 13.09 -27.29
CA ASN A 113 -1.25 14.34 -26.51
C ASN A 113 -2.08 14.18 -25.23
N ILE A 114 -1.89 13.05 -24.55
CA ILE A 114 -2.50 12.76 -23.25
C ILE A 114 -1.38 12.64 -22.23
N PRO A 115 -1.32 13.54 -21.24
CA PRO A 115 -0.34 13.47 -20.15
C PRO A 115 -0.46 12.17 -19.35
N VAL A 116 0.69 11.65 -18.91
CA VAL A 116 0.77 10.41 -18.13
C VAL A 116 1.51 10.62 -16.82
N ALA A 117 0.84 10.38 -15.72
CA ALA A 117 1.41 10.20 -14.40
C ALA A 117 1.59 8.72 -14.09
N VAL A 118 2.78 8.32 -13.67
CA VAL A 118 3.08 6.93 -13.26
C VAL A 118 3.43 6.87 -11.79
N SER A 119 2.92 5.87 -11.09
CA SER A 119 3.17 5.69 -9.66
C SER A 119 3.85 4.36 -9.37
N VAL A 120 5.01 4.43 -8.69
CA VAL A 120 5.74 3.28 -8.15
C VAL A 120 5.25 3.04 -6.73
N ARG A 121 4.83 1.81 -6.43
CA ARG A 121 4.08 1.52 -5.20
C ARG A 121 4.80 0.55 -4.23
N ALA A 122 5.97 0.08 -4.62
CA ALA A 122 6.84 -0.79 -3.83
C ALA A 122 8.30 -0.35 -3.99
N GLU A 123 9.23 -1.13 -3.44
CA GLU A 123 10.66 -0.94 -3.71
C GLU A 123 10.92 -1.05 -5.23
N PRO A 124 11.44 0.02 -5.88
CA PRO A 124 11.59 0.01 -7.35
C PRO A 124 12.44 -1.14 -7.88
N SER A 125 13.46 -1.59 -7.12
CA SER A 125 14.33 -2.69 -7.53
C SER A 125 13.63 -4.05 -7.51
N GLU A 126 12.57 -4.20 -6.72
CA GLU A 126 11.72 -5.39 -6.65
C GLU A 126 10.57 -5.29 -7.66
N GLU A 127 9.96 -4.10 -7.78
CA GLU A 127 8.90 -3.87 -8.79
C GLU A 127 9.43 -4.09 -10.20
N TYR A 128 10.70 -3.71 -10.47
CA TYR A 128 11.42 -3.91 -11.74
C TYR A 128 12.57 -4.91 -11.58
N TYR A 129 12.29 -6.13 -11.18
CA TYR A 129 13.24 -7.14 -10.70
C TYR A 129 14.28 -7.64 -11.72
N THR A 130 14.04 -7.53 -13.05
CA THR A 130 15.03 -7.94 -14.06
C THR A 130 15.88 -6.75 -14.54
N PRO A 131 17.15 -6.99 -14.98
CA PRO A 131 17.98 -5.93 -15.53
C PRO A 131 17.31 -5.17 -16.69
N LEU A 132 16.60 -5.88 -17.56
CA LEU A 132 15.85 -5.27 -18.66
C LEU A 132 14.71 -4.37 -18.16
N LEU A 133 13.93 -4.82 -17.18
CA LEU A 133 12.84 -4.03 -16.60
C LEU A 133 13.39 -2.81 -15.86
N LYS A 134 14.50 -2.93 -15.13
CA LYS A 134 15.19 -1.80 -14.49
C LYS A 134 15.63 -0.76 -15.54
N TRP A 135 16.26 -1.22 -16.59
CA TRP A 135 16.68 -0.34 -17.69
C TRP A 135 15.49 0.34 -18.35
N LEU A 136 14.43 -0.42 -18.70
CA LEU A 136 13.20 0.12 -19.29
C LEU A 136 12.53 1.14 -18.37
N ALA A 137 12.37 0.87 -17.08
CA ALA A 137 11.77 1.80 -16.13
C ALA A 137 12.55 3.12 -16.08
N ARG A 138 13.87 3.05 -15.93
CA ARG A 138 14.74 4.24 -15.86
C ARG A 138 14.68 5.12 -17.13
N HIS A 139 14.46 4.50 -18.31
CA HIS A 139 14.42 5.23 -19.59
C HIS A 139 12.99 5.67 -19.97
N LEU A 140 11.99 4.79 -19.79
CA LEU A 140 10.60 5.11 -20.13
C LEU A 140 10.01 6.18 -19.23
N PHE A 141 10.28 6.13 -17.92
CA PHE A 141 9.76 7.12 -16.98
C PHE A 141 10.27 8.54 -17.24
N ALA A 142 11.40 8.65 -17.93
CA ALA A 142 11.85 9.95 -18.46
C ALA A 142 10.86 10.56 -19.47
N ARG A 143 9.93 9.78 -20.02
CA ARG A 143 8.89 10.21 -20.98
C ARG A 143 7.51 10.39 -20.36
N ALA A 144 7.31 9.98 -19.11
CA ALA A 144 6.09 10.31 -18.38
C ALA A 144 6.06 11.80 -18.07
N ASP A 145 4.90 12.40 -17.92
CA ASP A 145 4.74 13.81 -17.58
C ASP A 145 4.90 14.03 -16.08
N GLY A 146 4.47 13.08 -15.28
CA GLY A 146 4.68 13.04 -13.84
C GLY A 146 5.11 11.65 -13.33
N VAL A 147 5.90 11.63 -12.26
CA VAL A 147 6.32 10.40 -11.58
C VAL A 147 6.01 10.53 -10.10
N ILE A 148 5.28 9.56 -9.54
CA ILE A 148 4.89 9.55 -8.14
C ILE A 148 5.66 8.42 -7.47
N LEU A 149 6.45 8.79 -6.47
CA LEU A 149 7.22 7.87 -5.64
C LEU A 149 6.65 7.87 -4.23
N GLN A 150 6.92 6.81 -3.46
CA GLN A 150 6.38 6.66 -2.11
C GLN A 150 7.30 7.18 -1.03
N THR A 151 8.61 7.07 -1.23
CA THR A 151 9.63 7.39 -0.25
C THR A 151 10.79 8.15 -0.88
N ARG A 152 11.60 8.81 -0.06
CA ARG A 152 12.81 9.49 -0.54
C ARG A 152 13.84 8.51 -1.09
N ARG A 153 13.98 7.32 -0.48
CA ARG A 153 14.93 6.28 -0.94
C ARG A 153 14.61 5.80 -2.37
N CYS A 154 13.34 5.81 -2.78
CA CYS A 154 12.96 5.47 -4.17
C CYS A 154 13.56 6.38 -5.24
N PHE A 155 13.95 7.63 -4.90
CA PHE A 155 14.56 8.54 -5.87
C PHE A 155 15.91 8.03 -6.37
N ASP A 156 16.66 7.32 -5.54
CA ASP A 156 18.02 6.86 -5.88
C ASP A 156 18.02 5.81 -7.00
N PHE A 157 16.92 5.11 -7.17
CA PHE A 157 16.74 4.17 -8.29
C PHE A 157 16.70 4.87 -9.65
N PHE A 158 16.18 6.10 -9.71
CA PHE A 158 15.89 6.80 -10.96
C PHE A 158 16.98 7.82 -11.35
N PRO A 159 17.24 8.00 -12.67
CA PRO A 159 18.17 9.01 -13.16
C PRO A 159 17.66 10.44 -12.91
N ALA A 160 18.56 11.42 -12.89
CA ALA A 160 18.24 12.83 -12.63
C ALA A 160 17.08 13.38 -13.46
N LYS A 161 16.94 12.96 -14.72
CA LYS A 161 15.84 13.38 -15.61
C LYS A 161 14.46 12.94 -15.07
N VAL A 162 14.35 11.78 -14.44
CA VAL A 162 13.12 11.29 -13.81
C VAL A 162 12.92 11.99 -12.47
N ARG A 163 13.99 12.09 -11.65
CA ARG A 163 13.93 12.73 -10.32
C ARG A 163 13.42 14.18 -10.36
N LYS A 164 13.74 14.95 -11.42
CA LYS A 164 13.30 16.35 -11.57
C LYS A 164 11.77 16.53 -11.64
N LYS A 165 11.05 15.51 -12.05
CA LYS A 165 9.58 15.52 -12.15
C LYS A 165 8.91 14.52 -11.21
N ALA A 166 9.69 13.89 -10.36
CA ALA A 166 9.18 12.97 -9.34
C ALA A 166 8.73 13.76 -8.11
N VAL A 167 7.57 13.35 -7.59
CA VAL A 167 6.99 13.87 -6.35
C VAL A 167 6.70 12.72 -5.40
N ILE A 168 6.69 13.00 -4.10
CA ILE A 168 6.14 12.08 -3.10
C ILE A 168 4.72 12.54 -2.81
N LEU A 169 3.74 11.68 -3.08
CA LEU A 169 2.35 11.90 -2.68
C LEU A 169 1.95 10.84 -1.66
N LYS A 170 1.38 11.32 -0.56
CA LYS A 170 0.91 10.45 0.53
C LYS A 170 -0.27 9.60 0.08
N ASN A 171 -0.42 8.43 0.71
CA ASN A 171 -1.57 7.58 0.47
C ASN A 171 -2.83 8.16 1.15
N PRO A 172 -3.96 8.29 0.43
CA PRO A 172 -5.21 8.61 1.08
C PRO A 172 -5.66 7.46 1.99
N ILE A 173 -5.93 7.79 3.23
CA ILE A 173 -6.42 6.88 4.26
C ILE A 173 -7.93 7.05 4.42
N SER A 174 -8.65 5.94 4.64
CA SER A 174 -10.09 5.96 4.84
C SER A 174 -10.47 6.79 6.07
N GLN A 175 -11.57 7.55 5.95
CA GLN A 175 -12.11 8.38 7.04
C GLN A 175 -12.40 7.58 8.31
N SER A 176 -12.66 6.29 8.21
CA SER A 176 -12.94 5.42 9.36
C SER A 176 -11.81 5.32 10.38
N PHE A 177 -10.57 5.64 9.98
CA PHE A 177 -9.41 5.65 10.87
C PHE A 177 -9.20 6.99 11.58
N PHE A 178 -9.82 8.09 11.10
CA PHE A 178 -9.74 9.42 11.74
C PHE A 178 -10.82 9.54 12.80
N ARG A 179 -10.53 8.97 13.95
CA ARG A 179 -11.38 9.02 15.15
C ARG A 179 -10.54 9.47 16.34
N GLU A 180 -11.21 9.90 17.40
CA GLU A 180 -10.52 10.25 18.64
C GLU A 180 -9.69 9.07 19.14
N ARG A 181 -8.52 9.38 19.66
CA ARG A 181 -7.65 8.35 20.22
C ARG A 181 -8.36 7.69 21.41
N TYR A 182 -8.24 6.37 21.52
CA TYR A 182 -8.76 5.64 22.67
C TYR A 182 -7.99 6.00 23.95
N GLU A 183 -8.69 6.54 24.94
CA GLU A 183 -8.11 7.01 26.22
C GLU A 183 -8.31 6.01 27.38
N GLY A 184 -9.01 4.89 27.15
CA GLY A 184 -9.23 3.83 28.15
C GLY A 184 -8.05 2.88 28.29
N GLU A 185 -8.19 1.87 29.16
CA GLU A 185 -7.26 0.75 29.24
C GLU A 185 -7.32 -0.05 27.95
N ARG A 186 -6.17 -0.18 27.26
CA ARG A 186 -6.09 -0.92 26.01
C ARG A 186 -6.16 -2.42 26.25
N ASP A 187 -6.77 -3.12 25.31
CA ASP A 187 -6.80 -4.58 25.30
C ASP A 187 -5.36 -5.12 25.28
N LYS A 188 -5.12 -6.20 26.02
CA LYS A 188 -3.81 -6.87 26.03
C LYS A 188 -3.57 -7.68 24.76
N THR A 189 -3.63 -6.97 23.63
CA THR A 189 -3.46 -7.53 22.28
C THR A 189 -2.34 -6.85 21.52
N ILE A 190 -1.51 -7.67 20.89
CA ILE A 190 -0.55 -7.28 19.85
C ILE A 190 -1.19 -7.66 18.53
N VAL A 191 -1.29 -6.72 17.59
CA VAL A 191 -1.98 -6.97 16.32
C VAL A 191 -1.07 -6.74 15.13
N ALA A 192 -1.24 -7.55 14.10
CA ALA A 192 -0.69 -7.33 12.77
C ALA A 192 -1.82 -7.46 11.73
N VAL A 193 -1.76 -6.63 10.68
CA VAL A 193 -2.77 -6.62 9.60
C VAL A 193 -2.08 -6.61 8.26
N GLY A 194 -2.37 -7.59 7.40
CA GLY A 194 -1.80 -7.66 6.07
C GLY A 194 -1.95 -9.03 5.44
N ARG A 195 -1.52 -9.15 4.18
CA ARG A 195 -1.48 -10.45 3.50
C ARG A 195 -0.57 -11.42 4.24
N VAL A 196 -0.93 -12.68 4.25
CA VAL A 196 -0.11 -13.73 4.87
C VAL A 196 0.79 -14.35 3.80
N ASP A 197 1.85 -13.62 3.47
CA ASP A 197 2.85 -13.98 2.47
C ASP A 197 4.28 -13.80 3.01
N ALA A 198 5.28 -14.24 2.25
CA ALA A 198 6.68 -14.18 2.65
C ALA A 198 7.18 -12.73 2.89
N ASN A 199 6.61 -11.75 2.19
CA ASN A 199 7.01 -10.36 2.37
C ASN A 199 6.55 -9.78 3.71
N LYS A 200 5.34 -10.14 4.16
CA LYS A 200 4.79 -9.65 5.44
C LYS A 200 5.44 -10.31 6.67
N ASN A 201 6.15 -11.40 6.48
CA ASN A 201 7.01 -12.07 7.47
C ASN A 201 6.38 -12.24 8.86
N HIS A 202 5.12 -12.64 8.88
CA HIS A 202 4.41 -12.90 10.15
C HIS A 202 5.06 -14.04 10.96
N GLU A 203 5.84 -14.93 10.30
CA GLU A 203 6.59 -15.97 10.97
C GLU A 203 7.56 -15.39 12.00
N MET A 204 8.35 -14.37 11.63
CA MET A 204 9.27 -13.70 12.56
C MET A 204 8.52 -13.14 13.78
N LEU A 205 7.34 -12.55 13.57
CA LEU A 205 6.53 -12.03 14.67
C LEU A 205 5.99 -13.14 15.60
N ILE A 206 5.54 -14.25 15.03
CA ILE A 206 5.06 -15.42 15.77
C ILE A 206 6.20 -15.98 16.65
N ARG A 207 7.39 -16.17 16.08
CA ARG A 207 8.55 -16.67 16.82
C ARG A 207 9.02 -15.71 17.90
N ALA A 208 9.07 -14.42 17.62
CA ALA A 208 9.43 -13.40 18.60
C ALA A 208 8.43 -13.35 19.76
N PHE A 209 7.12 -13.42 19.48
CA PHE A 209 6.09 -13.47 20.51
C PHE A 209 6.16 -14.75 21.34
N ALA A 210 6.43 -15.88 20.72
CA ALA A 210 6.54 -17.18 21.41
C ALA A 210 7.58 -17.16 22.52
N GLN A 211 8.71 -16.46 22.34
CA GLN A 211 9.78 -16.36 23.34
C GLN A 211 9.41 -15.53 24.58
N ILE A 212 8.36 -14.70 24.49
CA ILE A 212 7.92 -13.85 25.61
C ILE A 212 6.53 -14.24 26.13
N ALA A 213 5.86 -15.20 25.50
CA ALA A 213 4.47 -15.54 25.79
C ALA A 213 4.25 -16.00 27.26
N GLU A 214 5.21 -16.71 27.86
CA GLU A 214 5.15 -17.14 29.26
C GLU A 214 5.34 -15.97 30.23
N GLU A 215 6.21 -15.02 29.91
CA GLU A 215 6.46 -13.82 30.72
C GLU A 215 5.22 -12.89 30.75
N PHE A 216 4.46 -12.84 29.64
CA PHE A 216 3.29 -11.98 29.52
C PHE A 216 1.99 -12.78 29.28
N PRO A 217 1.52 -13.58 30.26
CA PRO A 217 0.41 -14.52 30.09
C PRO A 217 -0.93 -13.87 29.73
N ALA A 218 -1.12 -12.59 29.98
CA ALA A 218 -2.32 -11.87 29.64
C ALA A 218 -2.39 -11.40 28.18
N TYR A 219 -1.25 -11.31 27.49
CA TYR A 219 -1.22 -10.78 26.11
C TYR A 219 -1.47 -11.88 25.08
N ARG A 220 -2.12 -11.49 23.97
CA ARG A 220 -2.36 -12.32 22.78
C ARG A 220 -1.82 -11.65 21.54
N LEU A 221 -1.35 -12.44 20.58
CA LEU A 221 -1.03 -11.99 19.24
C LEU A 221 -2.19 -12.31 18.30
N ILE A 222 -2.66 -11.33 17.54
CA ILE A 222 -3.75 -11.51 16.57
C ILE A 222 -3.27 -11.02 15.20
N ILE A 223 -3.26 -11.90 14.21
CA ILE A 223 -2.83 -11.62 12.84
C ILE A 223 -4.05 -11.66 11.92
N TYR A 224 -4.45 -10.50 11.40
CA TYR A 224 -5.56 -10.37 10.47
C TYR A 224 -5.08 -10.38 9.03
N GLY A 225 -5.60 -11.28 8.23
CA GLY A 225 -5.30 -11.40 6.81
C GLY A 225 -5.39 -12.82 6.29
N GLU A 226 -5.34 -12.93 4.97
CA GLU A 226 -5.30 -14.19 4.23
C GLU A 226 -4.06 -14.24 3.34
N GLY A 227 -3.64 -15.44 2.94
CA GLY A 227 -2.53 -15.64 2.03
C GLY A 227 -1.99 -17.07 2.03
N GLU A 228 -1.08 -17.31 1.13
CA GLU A 228 -0.55 -18.64 0.85
C GLU A 228 0.18 -19.32 2.04
N LEU A 229 0.78 -18.51 2.91
CA LEU A 229 1.51 -19.02 4.09
C LEU A 229 0.63 -19.26 5.31
N ARG A 230 -0.66 -18.89 5.28
CA ARG A 230 -1.54 -19.06 6.45
C ARG A 230 -1.59 -20.49 6.99
N PRO A 231 -1.73 -21.55 6.16
CA PRO A 231 -1.70 -22.92 6.67
C PRO A 231 -0.39 -23.26 7.40
N CYS A 232 0.75 -22.92 6.81
CA CYS A 232 2.08 -23.17 7.41
C CYS A 232 2.24 -22.43 8.76
N LEU A 233 1.74 -21.18 8.87
CA LEU A 233 1.82 -20.43 10.13
C LEU A 233 0.89 -20.99 11.21
N LEU A 234 -0.28 -21.53 10.84
CA LEU A 234 -1.15 -22.22 11.79
C LEU A 234 -0.51 -23.51 12.32
N ASP A 235 0.23 -24.24 11.49
CA ASP A 235 0.97 -25.41 11.94
C ASP A 235 2.16 -25.02 12.85
N LEU A 236 2.89 -23.96 12.54
CA LEU A 236 3.91 -23.41 13.42
C LEU A 236 3.35 -23.02 14.79
N ILE A 237 2.17 -22.36 14.84
CA ILE A 237 1.51 -21.99 16.09
C ILE A 237 1.17 -23.21 16.94
N LYS A 238 0.73 -24.32 16.32
CA LYS A 238 0.48 -25.61 17.01
C LYS A 238 1.78 -26.22 17.55
N GLU A 239 2.84 -26.26 16.74
CA GLU A 239 4.17 -26.74 17.16
C GLU A 239 4.71 -26.01 18.37
N LEU A 240 4.46 -24.67 18.43
CA LEU A 240 4.85 -23.84 19.57
C LEU A 240 3.89 -23.94 20.78
N ASN A 241 2.81 -24.74 20.69
CA ASN A 241 1.78 -24.86 21.72
C ASN A 241 1.11 -23.53 22.11
N LEU A 242 0.89 -22.63 21.14
CA LEU A 242 0.35 -21.27 21.37
C LEU A 242 -1.00 -21.02 20.68
N THR A 243 -1.79 -22.06 20.41
CA THR A 243 -3.10 -21.95 19.70
C THR A 243 -4.11 -21.05 20.43
N ASP A 244 -4.05 -20.97 21.75
CA ASP A 244 -4.92 -20.11 22.57
C ASP A 244 -4.38 -18.68 22.73
N ARG A 245 -3.15 -18.44 22.30
CA ARG A 245 -2.42 -17.18 22.48
C ARG A 245 -2.17 -16.44 21.18
N ILE A 246 -2.06 -17.14 20.06
CA ILE A 246 -1.84 -16.58 18.72
C ILE A 246 -3.03 -16.94 17.84
N LEU A 247 -3.77 -15.93 17.39
CA LEU A 247 -4.98 -16.09 16.61
C LEU A 247 -4.80 -15.57 15.20
N MET A 248 -5.30 -16.31 14.21
CA MET A 248 -5.33 -15.90 12.82
C MET A 248 -6.77 -16.01 12.26
N PRO A 249 -7.65 -15.03 12.59
CA PRO A 249 -9.08 -15.11 12.25
C PRO A 249 -9.38 -14.92 10.75
N GLY A 250 -8.36 -14.61 9.94
CA GLY A 250 -8.53 -14.35 8.51
C GLY A 250 -8.69 -12.86 8.17
N SER A 251 -9.18 -12.57 6.96
CA SER A 251 -9.42 -11.20 6.52
C SER A 251 -10.64 -10.59 7.19
N ILE A 252 -10.56 -9.29 7.47
CA ILE A 252 -11.66 -8.50 8.05
C ILE A 252 -11.90 -7.25 7.19
N ASP A 253 -13.15 -6.83 7.09
CA ASP A 253 -13.51 -5.61 6.34
C ASP A 253 -13.42 -4.36 7.24
N ASN A 254 -13.65 -4.50 8.55
CA ASN A 254 -13.67 -3.39 9.50
C ASN A 254 -12.41 -3.35 10.38
N VAL A 255 -11.26 -3.13 9.74
CA VAL A 255 -9.95 -3.08 10.42
C VAL A 255 -9.94 -2.03 11.52
N ALA A 256 -10.50 -0.83 11.26
CA ALA A 256 -10.46 0.29 12.19
C ALA A 256 -11.09 -0.04 13.56
N ASP A 257 -12.24 -0.72 13.57
CA ASP A 257 -12.92 -1.06 14.85
C ASP A 257 -12.18 -2.17 15.61
N VAL A 258 -11.66 -3.14 14.85
CA VAL A 258 -11.06 -4.34 15.44
C VAL A 258 -9.73 -4.05 16.13
N ILE A 259 -8.90 -3.16 15.54
CA ILE A 259 -7.59 -2.84 16.12
C ILE A 259 -7.62 -1.62 17.08
N TYR A 260 -8.73 -0.89 17.16
CA TYR A 260 -8.85 0.41 17.85
C TYR A 260 -8.35 0.40 19.29
N LYS A 261 -8.68 -0.66 20.03
CA LYS A 261 -8.31 -0.82 21.44
C LYS A 261 -7.02 -1.60 21.67
N SER A 262 -6.40 -2.12 20.61
CA SER A 262 -5.19 -2.93 20.75
C SER A 262 -4.04 -2.14 21.37
N ALA A 263 -3.18 -2.83 22.11
CA ALA A 263 -2.04 -2.21 22.78
C ALA A 263 -0.93 -1.85 21.80
N ILE A 264 -0.53 -2.81 20.96
CA ILE A 264 0.59 -2.66 20.03
C ILE A 264 0.16 -3.12 18.63
N PHE A 265 0.51 -2.34 17.63
CA PHE A 265 0.46 -2.74 16.22
C PHE A 265 1.87 -3.08 15.73
N VAL A 266 2.03 -4.22 15.05
CA VAL A 266 3.33 -4.66 14.51
C VAL A 266 3.27 -4.82 13.00
N LEU A 267 4.26 -4.24 12.30
CA LEU A 267 4.50 -4.45 10.88
C LEU A 267 5.86 -5.15 10.68
N PRO A 268 5.91 -6.49 10.58
CA PRO A 268 7.16 -7.25 10.54
C PRO A 268 7.72 -7.44 9.11
N SER A 269 7.24 -6.67 8.14
CA SER A 269 7.49 -6.85 6.70
C SER A 269 8.97 -6.78 6.32
N ASN A 270 9.36 -7.54 5.30
CA ASN A 270 10.69 -7.49 4.71
C ASN A 270 10.88 -6.26 3.81
N THR A 271 9.85 -5.89 3.06
CA THR A 271 9.84 -4.68 2.21
C THR A 271 8.49 -3.98 2.24
N GLU A 272 8.52 -2.64 2.26
CA GLU A 272 7.33 -1.79 2.16
C GLU A 272 7.66 -0.51 1.41
N GLY A 273 6.76 -0.11 0.50
CA GLY A 273 6.68 1.27 0.08
C GLY A 273 6.18 2.14 1.24
N THR A 274 5.01 2.76 1.08
CA THR A 274 4.33 3.42 2.21
C THR A 274 3.23 2.48 2.74
N PRO A 275 3.41 1.86 3.92
CA PRO A 275 2.48 0.86 4.45
C PRO A 275 1.22 1.51 5.03
N ASN A 276 0.08 1.36 4.35
CA ASN A 276 -1.19 1.95 4.80
C ASN A 276 -1.59 1.50 6.20
N THR A 277 -1.43 0.22 6.53
CA THR A 277 -1.83 -0.32 7.84
C THR A 277 -1.03 0.26 9.00
N LEU A 278 0.24 0.61 8.77
CA LEU A 278 1.05 1.32 9.75
C LEU A 278 0.53 2.74 9.96
N ILE A 279 0.25 3.47 8.88
CA ILE A 279 -0.31 4.83 8.95
C ILE A 279 -1.66 4.80 9.69
N GLU A 280 -2.51 3.84 9.38
CA GLU A 280 -3.82 3.64 10.01
C GLU A 280 -3.70 3.42 11.52
N ALA A 281 -2.78 2.54 11.93
CA ALA A 281 -2.49 2.29 13.35
C ALA A 281 -1.93 3.54 14.05
N MET A 282 -1.01 4.27 13.40
CA MET A 282 -0.45 5.52 13.94
C MET A 282 -1.51 6.60 14.10
N ILE A 283 -2.37 6.82 13.10
CA ILE A 283 -3.48 7.80 13.17
C ILE A 283 -4.40 7.51 14.37
N MET A 284 -4.69 6.24 14.63
CA MET A 284 -5.52 5.84 15.78
C MET A 284 -4.76 5.87 17.11
N GLY A 285 -3.49 6.23 17.11
CA GLY A 285 -2.66 6.36 18.30
C GLY A 285 -2.33 5.04 18.99
N LEU A 286 -2.17 3.95 18.21
CA LEU A 286 -1.59 2.71 18.72
C LEU A 286 -0.07 2.90 18.89
N CYS A 287 0.50 2.21 19.88
CA CYS A 287 1.93 2.00 19.91
C CYS A 287 2.32 1.11 18.71
N VAL A 288 3.29 1.55 17.91
CA VAL A 288 3.67 0.83 16.68
C VAL A 288 5.10 0.33 16.73
N VAL A 289 5.29 -0.89 16.26
CA VAL A 289 6.61 -1.48 16.00
C VAL A 289 6.65 -1.90 14.54
N ALA A 290 7.64 -1.43 13.78
CA ALA A 290 7.78 -1.76 12.39
C ALA A 290 9.21 -2.10 12.02
N THR A 291 9.41 -2.92 10.99
CA THR A 291 10.73 -3.17 10.43
C THR A 291 11.22 -1.97 9.61
N ASP A 292 12.51 -1.64 9.71
CA ASP A 292 13.17 -0.63 8.86
C ASP A 292 13.42 -1.23 7.46
N CYS A 293 12.38 -1.24 6.66
CA CYS A 293 12.41 -1.81 5.31
C CYS A 293 13.34 -1.04 4.38
N PRO A 294 14.01 -1.71 3.42
CA PRO A 294 14.96 -1.09 2.47
C PRO A 294 14.40 0.11 1.70
N CYS A 295 13.12 0.06 1.31
CA CYS A 295 12.43 1.15 0.62
C CYS A 295 12.25 2.41 1.50
N GLY A 296 12.35 2.27 2.83
CA GLY A 296 12.31 3.36 3.79
C GLY A 296 10.91 3.84 4.19
N GLY A 297 9.84 3.17 3.77
CA GLY A 297 8.48 3.59 4.10
C GLY A 297 8.19 3.69 5.59
N PRO A 298 8.46 2.67 6.41
CA PRO A 298 8.34 2.79 7.86
C PRO A 298 9.25 3.86 8.46
N ALA A 299 10.50 4.00 7.97
CA ALA A 299 11.45 5.01 8.47
C ALA A 299 11.08 6.45 8.08
N ASP A 300 10.31 6.66 7.01
CA ASP A 300 9.76 7.99 6.67
C ASP A 300 8.57 8.38 7.57
N LEU A 301 7.97 7.41 8.30
CA LEU A 301 6.81 7.59 9.19
C LEU A 301 7.20 7.59 10.67
N ILE A 302 8.16 6.75 11.06
CA ILE A 302 8.57 6.52 12.44
C ILE A 302 9.88 7.24 12.74
N GLU A 303 9.82 8.17 13.69
CA GLU A 303 10.98 8.64 14.44
C GLU A 303 11.19 7.69 15.62
N ASN A 304 12.24 6.85 15.50
CA ASN A 304 12.49 5.75 16.42
C ASN A 304 12.58 6.20 17.89
N GLY A 305 11.77 5.61 18.75
CA GLY A 305 11.69 5.93 20.18
C GLY A 305 10.85 7.18 20.52
N TYR A 306 10.33 7.91 19.51
CA TYR A 306 9.42 9.05 19.72
C TYR A 306 7.96 8.73 19.40
N ASN A 307 7.65 8.23 18.21
CA ASN A 307 6.28 7.91 17.78
C ASN A 307 6.10 6.45 17.34
N GLY A 308 7.07 5.59 17.62
CA GLY A 308 7.09 4.17 17.32
C GLY A 308 8.49 3.59 17.48
N ILE A 309 8.63 2.30 17.22
CA ILE A 309 9.92 1.61 17.27
C ILE A 309 10.23 0.99 15.90
N LEU A 310 11.46 1.23 15.42
CA LEU A 310 12.02 0.59 14.25
C LEU A 310 12.87 -0.61 14.65
N THR A 311 12.65 -1.73 13.97
CA THR A 311 13.37 -3.00 14.15
C THR A 311 14.08 -3.35 12.86
N PRO A 312 15.32 -3.84 12.86
CA PRO A 312 15.94 -4.34 11.64
C PRO A 312 15.12 -5.45 11.00
N VAL A 313 15.06 -5.50 9.66
CA VAL A 313 14.38 -6.59 8.94
C VAL A 313 14.99 -7.95 9.29
N MET A 314 14.17 -8.99 9.31
CA MET A 314 14.59 -10.38 9.60
C MET A 314 15.36 -10.55 10.92
N ASN A 315 15.18 -9.66 11.89
CA ASN A 315 15.82 -9.73 13.20
C ASN A 315 14.80 -10.08 14.28
N GLU A 316 14.58 -11.38 14.46
CA GLU A 316 13.64 -11.93 15.44
C GLU A 316 13.99 -11.53 16.88
N GLU A 317 15.28 -11.60 17.24
CA GLU A 317 15.75 -11.25 18.59
C GLU A 317 15.43 -9.78 18.92
N LYS A 318 15.71 -8.86 17.97
CA LYS A 318 15.40 -7.45 18.19
C LYS A 318 13.90 -7.17 18.23
N MET A 319 13.10 -7.89 17.46
CA MET A 319 11.63 -7.83 17.53
C MET A 319 11.17 -8.26 18.93
N LYS A 320 11.67 -9.37 19.44
CA LYS A 320 11.38 -9.87 20.79
C LYS A 320 11.76 -8.82 21.85
N GLU A 321 13.00 -8.31 21.83
CA GLU A 321 13.47 -7.29 22.79
C GLU A 321 12.58 -6.04 22.78
N ASN A 322 12.18 -5.55 21.61
CA ASN A 322 11.35 -4.37 21.49
C ASN A 322 9.93 -4.62 22.04
N LEU A 323 9.34 -5.79 21.79
CA LEU A 323 8.06 -6.15 22.38
C LEU A 323 8.16 -6.28 23.90
N GLN A 324 9.16 -6.99 24.40
CA GLN A 324 9.41 -7.17 25.84
C GLN A 324 9.63 -5.82 26.54
N PHE A 325 10.41 -4.92 25.95
CA PHE A 325 10.62 -3.57 26.45
C PHE A 325 9.29 -2.80 26.59
N LEU A 326 8.44 -2.84 25.57
CA LEU A 326 7.15 -2.13 25.58
C LEU A 326 6.19 -2.73 26.61
N LEU A 327 6.11 -4.05 26.71
CA LEU A 327 5.22 -4.72 27.64
C LEU A 327 5.63 -4.51 29.11
N ASN A 328 6.92 -4.29 29.36
CA ASN A 328 7.46 -3.92 30.68
C ASN A 328 7.37 -2.41 30.97
N ASN A 329 7.09 -1.56 29.93
CA ASN A 329 7.10 -0.12 30.06
C ASN A 329 5.80 0.50 29.49
N LEU A 330 4.67 0.24 30.16
CA LEU A 330 3.36 0.70 29.70
C LEU A 330 3.27 2.22 29.53
N GLN A 331 3.99 2.98 30.36
CA GLN A 331 4.06 4.44 30.22
C GLN A 331 4.73 4.85 28.89
N LYS A 332 5.82 4.17 28.51
CA LYS A 332 6.50 4.42 27.23
C LYS A 332 5.64 4.01 26.04
N MET A 333 4.94 2.88 26.17
CA MET A 333 3.98 2.42 25.16
C MET A 333 2.88 3.47 24.92
N GLU A 334 2.34 4.04 26.00
CA GLU A 334 1.33 5.09 25.96
C GLU A 334 1.87 6.39 25.33
N GLU A 335 3.09 6.81 25.69
CA GLU A 335 3.77 7.98 25.13
C GLU A 335 3.97 7.85 23.61
N LEU A 336 4.48 6.68 23.16
CA LEU A 336 4.67 6.40 21.73
C LEU A 336 3.35 6.46 20.96
N GLY A 337 2.28 5.88 21.51
CA GLY A 337 0.95 5.93 20.90
C GLY A 337 0.39 7.35 20.81
N LYS A 338 0.55 8.18 21.83
CA LYS A 338 0.17 9.61 21.81
C LYS A 338 0.92 10.38 20.73
N ASN A 339 2.20 10.14 20.59
CA ASN A 339 3.01 10.78 19.55
C ASN A 339 2.67 10.25 18.15
N ALA A 340 2.39 8.95 18.01
CA ALA A 340 1.93 8.36 16.76
C ALA A 340 0.63 9.01 16.25
N ALA A 341 -0.31 9.33 17.14
CA ALA A 341 -1.58 9.96 16.79
C ALA A 341 -1.42 11.29 16.03
N LYS A 342 -0.31 12.02 16.23
CA LYS A 342 -0.01 13.26 15.50
C LYS A 342 0.14 13.03 13.99
N THR A 343 0.34 11.79 13.56
CA THR A 343 0.35 11.41 12.14
C THR A 343 -0.97 11.76 11.45
N ALA A 344 -2.08 11.79 12.18
CA ALA A 344 -3.38 12.21 11.65
C ALA A 344 -3.33 13.60 11.00
N ASP A 345 -2.55 14.55 11.56
CA ASP A 345 -2.49 15.92 11.06
C ASP A 345 -1.92 16.03 9.65
N ILE A 346 -0.94 15.18 9.32
CA ILE A 346 -0.28 15.18 8.00
C ILE A 346 -0.96 14.28 6.97
N PHE A 347 -1.88 13.41 7.41
CA PHE A 347 -2.65 12.50 6.55
C PHE A 347 -4.13 12.89 6.44
N ARG A 348 -4.54 14.06 6.93
CA ARG A 348 -5.92 14.55 6.78
C ARG A 348 -6.39 14.41 5.33
N PRO A 349 -7.57 13.84 5.10
CA PRO A 349 -8.06 13.59 3.75
C PRO A 349 -8.03 14.83 2.85
N GLU A 350 -8.40 15.99 3.37
CA GLU A 350 -8.44 17.25 2.62
C GLU A 350 -7.04 17.65 2.11
N ILE A 351 -6.00 17.40 2.92
CA ILE A 351 -4.61 17.68 2.55
C ILE A 351 -4.15 16.70 1.48
N VAL A 352 -4.29 15.40 1.77
CA VAL A 352 -3.77 14.34 0.90
C VAL A 352 -4.47 14.33 -0.46
N TYR A 353 -5.79 14.35 -0.48
CA TYR A 353 -6.54 14.40 -1.74
C TYR A 353 -6.31 15.70 -2.51
N GLY A 354 -6.16 16.83 -1.80
CA GLY A 354 -5.82 18.12 -2.40
C GLY A 354 -4.45 18.11 -3.07
N GLU A 355 -3.43 17.44 -2.48
CA GLU A 355 -2.11 17.27 -3.10
C GLU A 355 -2.20 16.44 -4.39
N TRP A 356 -2.97 15.34 -4.41
CA TRP A 356 -3.21 14.54 -5.60
C TRP A 356 -3.94 15.33 -6.70
N GLU A 357 -4.99 16.05 -6.33
CA GLU A 357 -5.75 16.88 -7.27
C GLU A 357 -4.86 17.96 -7.90
N LYS A 358 -4.13 18.71 -7.07
CA LYS A 358 -3.20 19.74 -7.51
C LYS A 358 -2.14 19.19 -8.47
N PHE A 359 -1.58 18.03 -8.14
CA PHE A 359 -0.58 17.39 -8.99
C PHE A 359 -1.14 16.98 -10.33
N LEU A 360 -2.29 16.29 -10.38
CA LEU A 360 -2.88 15.86 -11.65
C LEU A 360 -3.32 17.04 -12.52
N ARG A 361 -3.89 18.11 -11.92
CA ARG A 361 -4.20 19.35 -12.64
C ARG A 361 -2.99 20.05 -13.22
N SER A 362 -1.84 19.95 -12.55
CA SER A 362 -0.60 20.61 -13.06
C SER A 362 -0.04 19.95 -14.31
N LEU A 363 -0.53 18.78 -14.69
CA LEU A 363 -0.12 18.04 -15.88
C LEU A 363 -0.98 18.33 -17.11
N THR A 364 -2.19 18.88 -16.91
CA THR A 364 -3.19 19.18 -17.94
C THR A 364 -3.16 20.66 -18.32
#